data_d3326159c10e3fca86394162c32ee764
#
_entry.id   d3326159c10e3fca86394162c32ee764
#
_cell.length_a   1.000
_cell.length_b   1.000
_cell.length_c   1.000
_cell.angle_alpha   90.00
_cell.angle_beta   90.00
_cell.angle_gamma   90.00
#
_symmetry.space_group_name_H-M   'P 1'
#
loop_
_entity.id
_entity.type
_entity.pdbx_description
1 polymer ?
#
loop_
_entity_poly.entity_id
_entity_poly.type
_entity_poly.pdbx_seq_one_letter_code
_entity_poly.pdbx_strand_id
1 'polypeptide(L)'
;PAYSGATASDAADRQSVLNRIGSIARQGWVKKRGERYNRWNNRYLILHGMDLIVLRDPGANKVKNLIPLHGYKVVADESANAVGYTIKIVHDTQRTDYFSFEDATAMRGWMKAIMKATIGRDFSQPVISSYSNVTISLEEAQRMRPRPPSPTSRMRVQLENARYNPGQLTSKDAMVLTSLDKGTS
;
A
#
# COMPACT_ATOMS: atom_id res chain seq x y z
N PRO A 1 45.52 -29.28 -10.84
CA PRO A 1 44.49 -28.80 -9.93
C PRO A 1 43.89 -27.51 -10.50
N ALA A 2 42.63 -27.59 -10.94
CA ALA A 2 41.91 -26.44 -11.39
C ALA A 2 41.51 -25.58 -10.19
N TYR A 3 42.16 -24.44 -10.02
CA TYR A 3 41.68 -23.42 -9.11
C TYR A 3 40.49 -22.74 -9.78
N SER A 4 39.29 -23.18 -9.47
CA SER A 4 38.12 -22.40 -9.76
C SER A 4 38.07 -21.23 -8.76
N GLY A 5 38.66 -20.12 -9.14
CA GLY A 5 38.53 -18.86 -8.40
C GLY A 5 37.07 -18.45 -8.44
N ALA A 6 36.35 -18.66 -7.35
CA ALA A 6 35.02 -18.06 -7.19
C ALA A 6 35.19 -16.55 -7.27
N THR A 7 34.54 -15.93 -8.26
CA THR A 7 34.57 -14.48 -8.41
C THR A 7 33.75 -13.81 -7.31
N ALA A 8 33.99 -12.53 -7.04
CA ALA A 8 33.21 -11.79 -6.07
C ALA A 8 31.69 -11.81 -6.37
N SER A 9 31.33 -11.96 -7.65
CA SER A 9 29.93 -12.15 -8.09
C SER A 9 29.36 -13.47 -7.60
N ASP A 10 30.14 -14.56 -7.65
CA ASP A 10 29.69 -15.88 -7.18
C ASP A 10 29.49 -15.91 -5.67
N ALA A 11 30.29 -15.15 -4.91
CA ALA A 11 30.12 -15.00 -3.48
C ALA A 11 28.88 -14.18 -3.12
N ALA A 12 28.57 -13.14 -3.89
CA ALA A 12 27.37 -12.34 -3.72
C ALA A 12 26.10 -13.18 -4.03
N ASP A 13 26.13 -14.00 -5.07
CA ASP A 13 25.02 -14.88 -5.43
C ASP A 13 24.73 -15.97 -4.39
N ARG A 14 25.69 -16.30 -3.54
CA ARG A 14 25.52 -17.26 -2.44
C ARG A 14 24.94 -16.65 -1.17
N GLN A 15 24.97 -15.34 -1.04
CA GLN A 15 24.37 -14.67 0.12
C GLN A 15 22.85 -14.71 0.05
N SER A 16 22.20 -14.87 1.20
CA SER A 16 20.74 -14.80 1.29
C SER A 16 20.24 -13.43 0.86
N VAL A 17 19.06 -13.39 0.27
CA VAL A 17 18.41 -12.15 -0.15
C VAL A 17 18.27 -11.18 1.03
N LEU A 18 17.92 -11.69 2.22
CA LEU A 18 17.81 -10.89 3.44
C LEU A 18 19.10 -10.14 3.80
N ASN A 19 20.25 -10.74 3.59
CA ASN A 19 21.54 -10.11 3.87
C ASN A 19 21.93 -9.03 2.84
N ARG A 20 21.33 -9.08 1.65
CA ARG A 20 21.58 -8.11 0.57
C ARG A 20 20.63 -6.93 0.56
N ILE A 21 19.45 -7.09 1.16
CA ILE A 21 18.43 -6.05 1.24
C ILE A 21 18.77 -5.09 2.37
N GLY A 22 18.54 -3.79 2.16
CA GLY A 22 18.66 -2.77 3.19
C GLY A 22 17.52 -2.80 4.22
N SER A 23 16.96 -1.66 4.55
CA SER A 23 15.91 -1.57 5.56
C SER A 23 14.64 -2.34 5.16
N ILE A 24 14.11 -3.13 6.08
CA ILE A 24 12.91 -3.93 5.90
C ILE A 24 11.79 -3.36 6.77
N ALA A 25 10.67 -3.01 6.17
CA ALA A 25 9.51 -2.48 6.89
C ALA A 25 8.75 -3.57 7.63
N ARG A 26 8.62 -4.76 7.02
CA ARG A 26 7.96 -5.92 7.63
C ARG A 26 8.43 -7.19 6.96
N GLN A 27 8.51 -8.27 7.72
CA GLN A 27 8.88 -9.60 7.20
C GLN A 27 8.23 -10.71 8.05
N GLY A 28 8.02 -11.86 7.45
CA GLY A 28 7.49 -13.02 8.15
C GLY A 28 7.00 -14.12 7.22
N TRP A 29 6.68 -15.26 7.83
CA TRP A 29 6.08 -16.37 7.14
C TRP A 29 4.61 -16.11 6.81
N VAL A 30 4.22 -16.48 5.59
CA VAL A 30 2.85 -16.38 5.09
C VAL A 30 2.54 -17.60 4.23
N LYS A 31 1.28 -17.82 3.93
CA LYS A 31 0.86 -18.75 2.89
C LYS A 31 0.52 -17.96 1.63
N LYS A 32 1.13 -18.34 0.51
CA LYS A 32 0.84 -17.73 -0.79
C LYS A 32 0.12 -18.74 -1.69
N ARG A 33 -0.95 -18.29 -2.35
CA ARG A 33 -1.65 -19.10 -3.35
C ARG A 33 -0.83 -19.19 -4.63
N GLY A 34 -0.61 -20.41 -5.12
CA GLY A 34 0.07 -20.66 -6.38
C GLY A 34 -0.80 -20.33 -7.58
N GLU A 35 -0.16 -20.06 -8.72
CA GLU A 35 -0.82 -19.62 -9.94
C GLU A 35 -1.60 -20.72 -10.65
N ARG A 36 -1.01 -21.91 -10.73
CA ARG A 36 -1.53 -22.99 -11.59
C ARG A 36 -2.60 -23.85 -10.93
N TYR A 37 -2.48 -24.09 -9.63
CA TYR A 37 -3.29 -25.12 -8.96
C TYR A 37 -4.03 -24.63 -7.72
N ASN A 38 -4.12 -23.33 -7.51
CA ASN A 38 -4.73 -22.74 -6.31
C ASN A 38 -4.21 -23.34 -4.99
N ARG A 39 -3.00 -23.90 -5.02
CA ARG A 39 -2.39 -24.54 -3.86
C ARG A 39 -1.71 -23.48 -2.99
N TRP A 40 -1.96 -23.54 -1.69
CA TRP A 40 -1.31 -22.69 -0.71
C TRP A 40 0.05 -23.26 -0.32
N ASN A 41 1.09 -22.41 -0.42
CA ASN A 41 2.46 -22.78 -0.07
C ASN A 41 3.01 -21.81 0.95
N ASN A 42 3.81 -22.32 1.90
CA ASN A 42 4.55 -21.46 2.82
C ASN A 42 5.61 -20.67 2.06
N ARG A 43 5.64 -19.38 2.30
CA ARG A 43 6.59 -18.45 1.73
C ARG A 43 7.03 -17.43 2.77
N TYR A 44 8.22 -16.89 2.60
CA TYR A 44 8.71 -15.81 3.44
C TYR A 44 8.51 -14.50 2.70
N LEU A 45 7.76 -13.60 3.31
CA LEU A 45 7.35 -12.34 2.72
C LEU A 45 8.14 -11.19 3.33
N ILE A 46 8.62 -10.28 2.50
CA ILE A 46 9.40 -9.11 2.89
C ILE A 46 8.80 -7.89 2.23
N LEU A 47 8.57 -6.85 3.01
CA LEU A 47 8.24 -5.52 2.50
C LEU A 47 9.47 -4.62 2.61
N HIS A 48 10.03 -4.26 1.46
CA HIS A 48 11.20 -3.40 1.33
C HIS A 48 10.84 -2.22 0.42
N GLY A 49 10.76 -1.02 1.00
CA GLY A 49 10.29 0.15 0.25
C GLY A 49 8.89 -0.06 -0.32
N MET A 50 8.76 0.04 -1.62
CA MET A 50 7.52 -0.24 -2.37
C MET A 50 7.50 -1.64 -3.00
N ASP A 51 8.44 -2.50 -2.64
CA ASP A 51 8.54 -3.84 -3.20
C ASP A 51 8.11 -4.90 -2.19
N LEU A 52 7.24 -5.78 -2.62
CA LEU A 52 6.85 -6.97 -1.87
C LEU A 52 7.63 -8.15 -2.45
N ILE A 53 8.54 -8.69 -1.66
CA ILE A 53 9.46 -9.75 -2.07
C ILE A 53 9.01 -11.07 -1.46
N VAL A 54 8.85 -12.08 -2.30
CA VAL A 54 8.46 -13.42 -1.89
C VAL A 54 9.65 -14.35 -2.02
N LEU A 55 10.05 -14.95 -0.90
CA LEU A 55 11.11 -15.94 -0.83
C LEU A 55 10.53 -17.30 -0.47
N ARG A 56 11.27 -18.36 -0.80
CA ARG A 56 10.95 -19.72 -0.36
C ARG A 56 11.09 -19.87 1.15
N ASP A 57 12.15 -19.30 1.71
CA ASP A 57 12.49 -19.30 3.12
C ASP A 57 13.43 -18.11 3.45
N PRO A 58 13.68 -17.79 4.73
CA PRO A 58 14.55 -16.66 5.09
C PRO A 58 15.99 -16.78 4.63
N GLY A 59 16.47 -17.99 4.43
CA GLY A 59 17.84 -18.26 3.96
C GLY A 59 18.00 -18.28 2.45
N ALA A 60 16.91 -18.07 1.69
CA ALA A 60 16.93 -18.15 0.24
C ALA A 60 17.86 -17.10 -0.38
N ASN A 61 18.62 -17.53 -1.39
CA ASN A 61 19.49 -16.64 -2.16
C ASN A 61 18.85 -16.14 -3.46
N LYS A 62 17.64 -16.61 -3.77
CA LYS A 62 16.87 -16.21 -4.97
C LYS A 62 15.48 -15.76 -4.59
N VAL A 63 15.00 -14.74 -5.29
CA VAL A 63 13.63 -14.24 -5.16
C VAL A 63 12.68 -15.14 -5.97
N LYS A 64 11.61 -15.59 -5.33
CA LYS A 64 10.53 -16.34 -6.00
C LYS A 64 9.63 -15.42 -6.82
N ASN A 65 9.18 -14.34 -6.21
CA ASN A 65 8.35 -13.31 -6.83
C ASN A 65 8.73 -11.95 -6.29
N LEU A 66 8.64 -10.94 -7.14
CA LEU A 66 8.73 -9.54 -6.74
C LEU A 66 7.48 -8.84 -7.23
N ILE A 67 6.79 -8.16 -6.33
CA ILE A 67 5.59 -7.39 -6.63
C ILE A 67 5.89 -5.93 -6.36
N PRO A 68 6.14 -5.12 -7.39
CA PRO A 68 6.27 -3.68 -7.23
C PRO A 68 4.89 -3.10 -6.97
N LEU A 69 4.69 -2.54 -5.77
CA LEU A 69 3.37 -2.15 -5.27
C LEU A 69 2.76 -0.91 -5.91
N HIS A 70 3.48 -0.25 -6.81
CA HIS A 70 2.95 0.90 -7.53
C HIS A 70 1.68 0.54 -8.31
N GLY A 71 0.58 1.21 -8.02
CA GLY A 71 -0.70 0.94 -8.67
C GLY A 71 -1.47 -0.26 -8.12
N TYR A 72 -0.92 -0.97 -7.13
CA TYR A 72 -1.62 -2.06 -6.44
C TYR A 72 -2.50 -1.57 -5.29
N LYS A 73 -3.56 -2.30 -5.04
CA LYS A 73 -4.42 -2.15 -3.87
C LYS A 73 -4.40 -3.43 -3.06
N VAL A 74 -4.44 -3.31 -1.74
CA VAL A 74 -4.59 -4.44 -0.83
C VAL A 74 -5.99 -4.43 -0.24
N VAL A 75 -6.68 -5.55 -0.32
CA VAL A 75 -8.02 -5.71 0.23
C VAL A 75 -8.16 -7.08 0.91
N ALA A 76 -9.01 -7.15 1.92
CA ALA A 76 -9.36 -8.44 2.53
C ALA A 76 -10.11 -9.30 1.51
N ASP A 77 -9.79 -10.59 1.44
CA ASP A 77 -10.52 -11.53 0.61
C ASP A 77 -11.64 -12.16 1.44
N GLU A 78 -12.86 -11.73 1.19
CA GLU A 78 -14.08 -12.23 1.85
C GLU A 78 -14.80 -13.29 1.03
N SER A 79 -14.18 -13.78 -0.05
CA SER A 79 -14.78 -14.81 -0.91
C SER A 79 -14.95 -16.14 -0.16
N ALA A 80 -15.89 -16.95 -0.62
CA ALA A 80 -16.13 -18.30 -0.08
C ALA A 80 -14.92 -19.23 -0.22
N ASN A 81 -13.98 -18.90 -1.11
CA ASN A 81 -12.74 -19.67 -1.33
C ASN A 81 -11.56 -19.14 -0.52
N ALA A 82 -11.78 -18.11 0.31
CA ALA A 82 -10.74 -17.62 1.20
C ALA A 82 -10.39 -18.67 2.27
N VAL A 83 -9.10 -18.84 2.52
CA VAL A 83 -8.57 -19.74 3.55
C VAL A 83 -8.05 -18.89 4.71
N GLY A 84 -8.71 -18.98 5.85
CA GLY A 84 -8.32 -18.22 7.03
C GLY A 84 -8.35 -16.72 6.80
N TYR A 85 -7.32 -16.04 7.25
CA TYR A 85 -7.18 -14.57 7.15
C TYR A 85 -6.44 -14.21 5.87
N THR A 86 -7.18 -14.11 4.77
CA THR A 86 -6.63 -13.90 3.43
C THR A 86 -6.77 -12.46 2.96
N ILE A 87 -5.71 -11.94 2.36
CA ILE A 87 -5.72 -10.69 1.60
C ILE A 87 -5.45 -10.96 0.12
N LYS A 88 -5.92 -10.08 -0.71
CA LYS A 88 -5.57 -10.03 -2.14
C LYS A 88 -4.92 -8.70 -2.48
N ILE A 89 -3.91 -8.77 -3.32
CA ILE A 89 -3.19 -7.61 -3.84
C ILE A 89 -3.54 -7.49 -5.30
N VAL A 90 -4.24 -6.42 -5.65
CA VAL A 90 -4.93 -6.26 -6.93
C VAL A 90 -4.35 -5.08 -7.71
N HIS A 91 -4.18 -5.28 -9.00
CA HIS A 91 -3.80 -4.26 -9.95
C HIS A 91 -4.77 -4.27 -11.14
N ASP A 92 -4.98 -3.13 -11.81
CA ASP A 92 -5.94 -3.02 -12.90
C ASP A 92 -5.60 -3.89 -14.11
N THR A 93 -4.30 -4.08 -14.37
CA THR A 93 -3.81 -4.81 -15.56
C THR A 93 -2.93 -6.01 -15.22
N GLN A 94 -2.46 -6.12 -13.98
CA GLN A 94 -1.60 -7.20 -13.54
C GLN A 94 -2.39 -8.28 -12.79
N ARG A 95 -1.74 -9.41 -12.59
CA ARG A 95 -2.31 -10.52 -11.86
C ARG A 95 -2.60 -10.18 -10.41
N THR A 96 -3.66 -10.75 -9.86
CA THR A 96 -3.97 -10.70 -8.44
C THR A 96 -3.17 -11.74 -7.67
N ASP A 97 -2.51 -11.33 -6.59
CA ASP A 97 -1.79 -12.21 -5.67
C ASP A 97 -2.57 -12.37 -4.35
N TYR A 98 -2.56 -13.57 -3.79
CA TYR A 98 -3.30 -13.93 -2.58
C TYR A 98 -2.33 -14.41 -1.49
N PHE A 99 -2.50 -13.86 -0.29
CA PHE A 99 -1.72 -14.23 0.89
C PHE A 99 -2.65 -14.53 2.07
N SER A 100 -2.34 -15.58 2.80
CA SER A 100 -3.08 -15.97 4.00
C SER A 100 -2.16 -15.93 5.23
N PHE A 101 -2.70 -15.42 6.33
CA PHE A 101 -1.99 -15.21 7.59
C PHE A 101 -2.57 -16.09 8.69
N GLU A 102 -1.78 -16.27 9.74
CA GLU A 102 -2.12 -17.11 10.89
C GLU A 102 -3.33 -16.57 11.68
N ASP A 103 -3.37 -15.26 11.84
CA ASP A 103 -4.42 -14.59 12.63
C ASP A 103 -4.80 -13.22 12.05
N ALA A 104 -5.86 -12.65 12.59
CA ALA A 104 -6.36 -11.34 12.17
C ALA A 104 -5.38 -10.20 12.46
N THR A 105 -4.57 -10.32 13.50
CA THR A 105 -3.58 -9.32 13.89
C THR A 105 -2.46 -9.26 12.87
N ALA A 106 -1.93 -10.41 12.46
CA ALA A 106 -0.92 -10.51 11.40
C ALA A 106 -1.45 -9.96 10.08
N MET A 107 -2.67 -10.35 9.68
CA MET A 107 -3.32 -9.85 8.47
C MET A 107 -3.44 -8.33 8.47
N ARG A 108 -3.97 -7.74 9.54
CA ARG A 108 -4.12 -6.28 9.66
C ARG A 108 -2.77 -5.56 9.65
N GLY A 109 -1.76 -6.11 10.32
CA GLY A 109 -0.41 -5.57 10.32
C GLY A 109 0.20 -5.52 8.93
N TRP A 110 0.06 -6.57 8.14
CA TRP A 110 0.51 -6.61 6.76
C TRP A 110 -0.28 -5.68 5.85
N MET A 111 -1.60 -5.66 5.96
CA MET A 111 -2.44 -4.74 5.20
C MET A 111 -2.05 -3.28 5.46
N LYS A 112 -1.88 -2.91 6.71
CA LYS A 112 -1.47 -1.56 7.10
C LYS A 112 -0.10 -1.19 6.53
N ALA A 113 0.87 -2.10 6.62
CA ALA A 113 2.21 -1.88 6.11
C ALA A 113 2.23 -1.73 4.58
N ILE A 114 1.50 -2.58 3.86
CA ILE A 114 1.38 -2.52 2.41
C ILE A 114 0.64 -1.24 1.97
N MET A 115 -0.46 -0.89 2.61
CA MET A 115 -1.17 0.36 2.34
C MET A 115 -0.27 1.58 2.53
N LYS A 116 0.50 1.61 3.62
CA LYS A 116 1.45 2.69 3.89
C LYS A 116 2.52 2.78 2.79
N ALA A 117 3.00 1.65 2.30
CA ALA A 117 3.98 1.60 1.21
C ALA A 117 3.39 2.10 -0.11
N THR A 118 2.15 1.76 -0.43
CA THR A 118 1.48 2.21 -1.67
C THR A 118 1.13 3.70 -1.66
N ILE A 119 0.88 4.28 -0.48
CA ILE A 119 0.59 5.71 -0.30
C ILE A 119 1.89 6.52 -0.23
N GLY A 120 2.99 5.90 0.22
CA GLY A 120 4.29 6.53 0.35
C GLY A 120 4.76 7.10 -0.99
N ARG A 121 4.73 8.44 -1.13
CA ARG A 121 5.33 9.11 -2.26
C ARG A 121 6.82 9.28 -2.01
N ASP A 122 7.61 8.92 -2.99
CA ASP A 122 9.00 9.35 -3.04
C ASP A 122 9.03 10.83 -3.40
N PHE A 123 9.18 11.68 -2.38
CA PHE A 123 9.23 13.13 -2.54
C PHE A 123 10.48 13.63 -3.27
N SER A 124 11.47 12.77 -3.52
CA SER A 124 12.64 13.10 -4.31
C SER A 124 12.37 13.05 -5.82
N GLN A 125 11.26 12.44 -6.24
CA GLN A 125 10.89 12.31 -7.64
C GLN A 125 9.98 13.44 -8.12
N PRO A 126 10.14 13.93 -9.38
CA PRO A 126 9.25 14.93 -9.94
C PRO A 126 7.79 14.43 -10.00
N VAL A 127 6.85 15.33 -9.75
CA VAL A 127 5.42 15.02 -9.88
C VAL A 127 5.01 15.23 -11.34
N ILE A 128 4.44 14.20 -11.95
CA ILE A 128 3.88 14.28 -13.31
C ILE A 128 2.44 14.77 -13.20
N SER A 129 2.16 15.92 -13.81
CA SER A 129 0.79 16.42 -13.91
C SER A 129 0.01 15.61 -14.95
N SER A 130 -1.13 15.06 -14.56
CA SER A 130 -2.02 14.31 -15.46
C SER A 130 -2.66 15.16 -16.55
N TYR A 131 -2.65 16.48 -16.40
CA TYR A 131 -3.29 17.42 -17.35
C TYR A 131 -2.37 17.95 -18.44
N SER A 132 -1.05 17.94 -18.22
CA SER A 132 -0.12 18.60 -19.13
C SER A 132 1.04 17.73 -19.59
N ASN A 133 1.17 16.52 -19.14
CA ASN A 133 2.35 15.65 -19.36
C ASN A 133 3.69 16.36 -19.04
N VAL A 134 3.64 17.43 -18.25
CA VAL A 134 4.81 18.18 -17.84
C VAL A 134 5.24 17.73 -16.45
N THR A 135 6.50 17.36 -16.35
CA THR A 135 7.12 17.05 -15.07
C THR A 135 7.41 18.35 -14.33
N ILE A 136 6.86 18.53 -13.14
CA ILE A 136 7.12 19.68 -12.28
C ILE A 136 7.95 19.26 -11.07
N SER A 137 8.79 20.18 -10.56
CA SER A 137 9.58 19.94 -9.36
C SER A 137 8.69 19.85 -8.12
N LEU A 138 9.20 19.25 -7.05
CA LEU A 138 8.49 19.16 -5.78
C LEU A 138 8.16 20.56 -5.21
N GLU A 139 9.10 21.49 -5.31
CA GLU A 139 8.90 22.87 -4.85
C GLU A 139 7.77 23.57 -5.60
N GLU A 140 7.72 23.35 -6.90
CA GLU A 140 6.68 23.91 -7.75
C GLU A 140 5.32 23.28 -7.47
N ALA A 141 5.27 21.96 -7.25
CA ALA A 141 4.07 21.26 -6.83
C ALA A 141 3.56 21.75 -5.47
N GLN A 142 4.45 22.06 -4.54
CA GLN A 142 4.08 22.62 -3.23
C GLN A 142 3.52 24.04 -3.34
N ARG A 143 4.05 24.87 -4.23
CA ARG A 143 3.51 26.21 -4.51
C ARG A 143 2.13 26.16 -5.15
N MET A 144 1.87 25.17 -5.99
CA MET A 144 0.59 24.97 -6.68
C MET A 144 -0.46 24.29 -5.80
N ARG A 145 -0.11 23.79 -4.62
CA ARG A 145 -1.09 23.23 -3.69
C ARG A 145 -2.09 24.29 -3.28
N PRO A 146 -3.40 24.06 -3.48
CA PRO A 146 -4.40 24.94 -2.90
C PRO A 146 -4.23 24.95 -1.38
N ARG A 147 -4.30 26.11 -0.77
CA ARG A 147 -4.28 26.23 0.69
C ARG A 147 -5.40 25.35 1.25
N PRO A 148 -5.17 24.64 2.35
CA PRO A 148 -6.26 23.94 3.01
C PRO A 148 -7.38 24.94 3.30
N PRO A 149 -8.66 24.58 3.05
CA PRO A 149 -9.77 25.49 3.28
C PRO A 149 -9.77 25.95 4.73
N SER A 150 -10.03 27.23 4.94
CA SER A 150 -10.15 27.79 6.29
C SER A 150 -11.24 27.04 7.07
N PRO A 151 -11.20 27.04 8.41
CA PRO A 151 -12.26 26.40 9.22
C PRO A 151 -13.66 26.88 8.82
N THR A 152 -13.81 28.15 8.49
CA THR A 152 -15.07 28.76 8.00
C THR A 152 -15.51 28.17 6.65
N SER A 153 -14.59 27.98 5.73
CA SER A 153 -14.89 27.37 4.43
C SER A 153 -15.27 25.88 4.55
N ARG A 154 -14.62 25.14 5.45
CA ARG A 154 -14.98 23.74 5.76
C ARG A 154 -16.39 23.65 6.33
N MET A 155 -16.75 24.55 7.22
CA MET A 155 -18.08 24.64 7.81
C MET A 155 -19.14 24.91 6.75
N ARG A 156 -18.87 25.80 5.79
CA ARG A 156 -19.75 26.09 4.66
C ARG A 156 -20.01 24.88 3.77
N VAL A 157 -18.95 24.14 3.42
CA VAL A 157 -19.07 22.92 2.62
C VAL A 157 -19.86 21.84 3.35
N GLN A 158 -19.64 21.67 4.65
CA GLN A 158 -20.39 20.72 5.46
C GLN A 158 -21.88 21.09 5.53
N LEU A 159 -22.20 22.37 5.65
CA LEU A 159 -23.57 22.86 5.66
C LEU A 159 -24.28 22.68 4.32
N GLU A 160 -23.60 22.93 3.21
CA GLU A 160 -24.16 22.67 1.88
C GLU A 160 -24.42 21.18 1.68
N ASN A 161 -23.49 20.33 2.03
CA ASN A 161 -23.67 18.87 1.97
C ASN A 161 -24.79 18.40 2.88
N ALA A 162 -24.97 18.99 4.05
CA ALA A 162 -26.04 18.69 4.98
C ALA A 162 -27.42 19.10 4.46
N ARG A 163 -27.51 20.20 3.69
CA ARG A 163 -28.77 20.60 3.02
C ARG A 163 -29.21 19.60 1.95
N TYR A 164 -28.25 18.99 1.24
CA TYR A 164 -28.55 17.96 0.21
C TYR A 164 -28.88 16.59 0.79
N ASN A 165 -28.37 16.26 1.97
CA ASN A 165 -28.52 14.96 2.61
C ASN A 165 -28.91 15.08 4.11
N PRO A 166 -30.11 15.62 4.40
CA PRO A 166 -30.51 15.89 5.80
C PRO A 166 -30.57 14.63 6.68
N GLY A 167 -30.75 13.43 6.09
CA GLY A 167 -30.77 12.17 6.84
C GLY A 167 -29.42 11.70 7.37
N GLN A 168 -28.34 12.33 6.98
CA GLN A 168 -26.97 11.99 7.43
C GLN A 168 -26.42 12.95 8.49
N LEU A 169 -27.23 13.88 8.95
CA LEU A 169 -26.83 14.84 9.98
C LEU A 169 -26.73 14.21 11.35
N THR A 170 -25.60 14.41 12.00
CA THR A 170 -25.47 14.16 13.45
C THR A 170 -26.09 15.31 14.24
N SER A 171 -26.39 15.08 15.53
CA SER A 171 -26.92 16.11 16.41
C SER A 171 -26.04 17.36 16.46
N LYS A 172 -24.74 17.19 16.31
CA LYS A 172 -23.75 18.27 16.28
C LYS A 172 -23.86 19.10 15.00
N ASP A 173 -24.08 18.47 13.86
CA ASP A 173 -24.26 19.14 12.58
C ASP A 173 -25.58 19.93 12.54
N ALA A 174 -26.65 19.39 13.15
CA ALA A 174 -27.93 20.05 13.28
C ALA A 174 -27.82 21.34 14.13
N MET A 175 -27.04 21.35 15.19
CA MET A 175 -26.77 22.54 16.00
C MET A 175 -26.05 23.63 15.21
N VAL A 176 -25.07 23.27 14.39
CA VAL A 176 -24.34 24.19 13.54
C VAL A 176 -25.25 24.80 12.49
N LEU A 177 -26.12 24.03 11.86
CA LEU A 177 -27.14 24.50 10.91
C LEU A 177 -28.08 25.52 11.52
N THR A 178 -28.60 25.23 12.70
CA THR A 178 -29.54 26.10 13.44
C THR A 178 -28.85 27.44 13.80
N SER A 179 -27.60 27.39 14.19
CA SER A 179 -26.79 28.57 14.54
C SER A 179 -26.55 29.47 13.34
N LEU A 180 -26.37 28.93 12.14
CA LEU A 180 -26.12 29.70 10.89
C LEU A 180 -27.40 30.27 10.28
N ASP A 181 -28.53 29.59 10.35
CA ASP A 181 -29.80 30.08 9.87
C ASP A 181 -30.28 31.31 10.68
N LYS A 182 -29.92 31.39 11.94
CA LYS A 182 -30.18 32.60 12.78
C LYS A 182 -29.33 33.82 12.42
N GLY A 183 -28.20 33.62 11.73
CA GLY A 183 -27.31 34.68 11.28
C GLY A 183 -27.65 35.28 9.90
N THR A 184 -28.63 34.75 9.19
CA THR A 184 -29.01 35.11 7.82
C THR A 184 -30.38 35.77 7.73
N SER A 185 -30.97 36.15 8.81
CA SER A 185 -32.22 36.94 8.84
C SER A 185 -31.99 38.42 8.63
#